data_95e36b8ea61098332c1d6bc408d43e25
#
_entry.id   95e36b8ea61098332c1d6bc408d43e25
#
_cell.length_a   1.000
_cell.length_b   1.000
_cell.length_c   1.000
_cell.angle_alpha   90.00
_cell.angle_beta   90.00
_cell.angle_gamma   90.00
#
_symmetry.space_group_name_H-M   'P 1'
#
loop_
_entity.id
_entity.type
_entity.pdbx_description
1 polymer ?
#
loop_
_entity_poly.entity_id
_entity_poly.type
_entity_poly.pdbx_seq_one_letter_code
_entity_poly.pdbx_strand_id
1 'polypeptide(L)'
;MKDKKPKTFKKTHSDRDRARHKKQEEFTLYGWNACVSAFKNRPESLLRLFFSRSRAPDLKAVKAWCAEKKIPFRQLDKESLNKVASGTHHEGIVMVVRPRPCDSVHRFVRGSIPENGMVVALDGIENPHNQGAILRSCAYFGVRGLIIPSTGTVTGITSSAARMAEGGWETVPVYNSSDLSSSLRDCREQGWCVVGADPNAKESLSSAKITFPAVLVLGNEQEGLSDRVKRRCDTLVHIPGKGEVQSLNVSVAAGILLAELDRRSSKGKK
;
A
#
# COMPACT_ATOMS: atom_id res chain seq x y z
N MET A 1 25.12 -52.37 -23.27
CA MET A 1 25.04 -50.89 -23.00
C MET A 1 23.87 -50.65 -22.06
N LYS A 2 24.11 -50.25 -20.80
CA LYS A 2 23.08 -50.01 -19.81
C LYS A 2 22.93 -48.50 -19.67
N ASP A 3 21.79 -47.98 -20.12
CA ASP A 3 21.42 -46.56 -20.00
C ASP A 3 21.23 -46.16 -18.52
N LYS A 4 22.07 -45.27 -18.04
CA LYS A 4 21.91 -44.62 -16.72
C LYS A 4 20.94 -43.44 -16.85
N LYS A 5 19.72 -43.58 -16.30
CA LYS A 5 18.78 -42.47 -16.12
C LYS A 5 19.36 -41.40 -15.20
N PRO A 6 19.15 -40.10 -15.46
CA PRO A 6 19.67 -39.04 -14.60
C PRO A 6 18.95 -39.05 -13.24
N LYS A 7 19.73 -38.99 -12.16
CA LYS A 7 19.21 -38.85 -10.78
C LYS A 7 18.59 -37.45 -10.59
N THR A 8 17.28 -37.40 -10.43
CA THR A 8 16.57 -36.21 -9.95
C THR A 8 16.93 -35.95 -8.50
N PHE A 9 17.69 -34.87 -8.24
CA PHE A 9 17.95 -34.40 -6.88
C PHE A 9 16.66 -33.89 -6.23
N LYS A 10 16.11 -34.63 -5.27
CA LYS A 10 15.02 -34.15 -4.39
C LYS A 10 15.62 -33.11 -3.44
N LYS A 11 15.18 -31.84 -3.58
CA LYS A 11 15.53 -30.78 -2.62
C LYS A 11 15.09 -31.20 -1.22
N THR A 12 16.00 -31.13 -0.24
CA THR A 12 15.74 -31.48 1.16
C THR A 12 14.75 -30.49 1.81
N HIS A 13 14.10 -30.90 2.88
CA HIS A 13 13.18 -30.03 3.66
C HIS A 13 13.90 -28.73 4.10
N SER A 14 15.16 -28.82 4.52
CA SER A 14 16.03 -27.70 4.88
C SER A 14 16.27 -26.69 3.74
N ASP A 15 16.40 -27.17 2.49
CA ASP A 15 16.57 -26.28 1.32
C ASP A 15 15.28 -25.56 0.96
N ARG A 16 14.13 -26.19 1.19
CA ARG A 16 12.81 -25.56 1.01
C ARG A 16 12.54 -24.51 2.07
N ASP A 17 12.89 -24.76 3.31
CA ASP A 17 12.72 -23.82 4.41
C ASP A 17 13.68 -22.61 4.27
N ARG A 18 14.95 -22.84 3.90
CA ARG A 18 15.90 -21.76 3.57
C ARG A 18 15.43 -20.92 2.37
N ALA A 19 14.89 -21.56 1.33
CA ALA A 19 14.34 -20.84 0.17
C ALA A 19 13.06 -20.06 0.56
N ARG A 20 12.25 -20.56 1.48
CA ARG A 20 11.05 -19.90 2.00
C ARG A 20 11.40 -18.72 2.91
N HIS A 21 12.37 -18.86 3.82
CA HIS A 21 12.94 -17.76 4.62
C HIS A 21 13.58 -16.69 3.73
N LYS A 22 14.38 -17.08 2.74
CA LYS A 22 15.00 -16.14 1.80
C LYS A 22 13.96 -15.40 0.94
N LYS A 23 12.82 -16.03 0.64
CA LYS A 23 11.71 -15.41 -0.09
C LYS A 23 10.90 -14.44 0.79
N GLN A 24 10.94 -14.57 2.11
CA GLN A 24 10.36 -13.61 3.06
C GLN A 24 11.22 -12.35 3.26
N GLU A 25 12.51 -12.40 2.90
CA GLU A 25 13.45 -11.29 3.00
C GLU A 25 13.52 -10.42 1.74
N GLU A 26 12.79 -10.75 0.68
CA GLU A 26 12.87 -10.08 -0.62
C GLU A 26 11.49 -9.63 -1.09
N PHE A 27 11.43 -8.39 -1.58
CA PHE A 27 10.23 -7.83 -2.20
C PHE A 27 10.59 -7.29 -3.59
N THR A 28 9.80 -7.65 -4.60
CA THR A 28 10.00 -7.18 -5.97
C THR A 28 9.22 -5.89 -6.20
N LEU A 29 9.92 -4.80 -6.42
CA LEU A 29 9.35 -3.53 -6.90
C LEU A 29 9.56 -3.40 -8.40
N TYR A 30 8.56 -2.87 -9.10
CA TYR A 30 8.66 -2.53 -10.51
C TYR A 30 7.85 -1.28 -10.84
N GLY A 31 8.14 -0.64 -11.98
CA GLY A 31 7.64 0.67 -12.33
C GLY A 31 8.57 1.79 -11.88
N TRP A 32 8.66 2.84 -12.71
CA TRP A 32 9.68 3.87 -12.55
C TRP A 32 9.58 4.59 -11.20
N ASN A 33 8.42 5.15 -10.90
CA ASN A 33 8.24 5.97 -9.71
C ASN A 33 8.35 5.17 -8.41
N ALA A 34 7.83 3.92 -8.39
CA ALA A 34 7.97 3.04 -7.25
C ALA A 34 9.45 2.71 -6.95
N CYS A 35 10.22 2.34 -7.97
CA CYS A 35 11.64 2.01 -7.83
C CYS A 35 12.48 3.23 -7.44
N VAL A 36 12.29 4.37 -8.10
CA VAL A 36 13.04 5.61 -7.80
C VAL A 36 12.73 6.12 -6.40
N SER A 37 11.46 6.05 -5.99
CA SER A 37 11.06 6.45 -4.63
C SER A 37 11.70 5.53 -3.57
N ALA A 38 11.69 4.22 -3.78
CA ALA A 38 12.34 3.27 -2.89
C ALA A 38 13.85 3.56 -2.76
N PHE A 39 14.52 3.78 -3.88
CA PHE A 39 15.94 4.12 -3.87
C PHE A 39 16.24 5.45 -3.16
N LYS A 40 15.39 6.47 -3.32
CA LYS A 40 15.56 7.76 -2.65
C LYS A 40 15.37 7.68 -1.12
N ASN A 41 14.39 6.90 -0.68
CA ASN A 41 14.01 6.86 0.74
C ASN A 41 14.79 5.80 1.55
N ARG A 42 15.22 4.70 0.91
CA ARG A 42 15.92 3.60 1.59
C ARG A 42 16.88 2.85 0.64
N PRO A 43 17.92 3.53 0.11
CA PRO A 43 18.85 2.93 -0.87
C PRO A 43 19.53 1.67 -0.33
N GLU A 44 19.74 1.57 0.98
CA GLU A 44 20.32 0.41 1.66
C GLU A 44 19.43 -0.84 1.60
N SER A 45 18.15 -0.70 1.27
CA SER A 45 17.25 -1.83 1.09
C SER A 45 17.43 -2.55 -0.24
N LEU A 46 18.09 -1.92 -1.22
CA LEU A 46 18.29 -2.47 -2.55
C LEU A 46 19.18 -3.73 -2.50
N LEU A 47 18.65 -4.84 -3.00
CA LEU A 47 19.35 -6.12 -3.07
C LEU A 47 19.82 -6.46 -4.49
N ARG A 48 19.02 -6.13 -5.51
CA ARG A 48 19.32 -6.33 -6.94
C ARG A 48 18.61 -5.30 -7.80
N LEU A 49 19.23 -4.90 -8.90
CA LEU A 49 18.63 -4.01 -9.89
C LEU A 49 18.62 -4.68 -11.26
N PHE A 50 17.48 -4.66 -11.94
CA PHE A 50 17.31 -5.08 -13.32
C PHE A 50 16.71 -3.94 -14.13
N PHE A 51 17.22 -3.72 -15.36
CA PHE A 51 16.76 -2.59 -16.17
C PHE A 51 16.90 -2.86 -17.66
N SER A 52 16.09 -2.19 -18.46
CA SER A 52 16.17 -2.22 -19.92
C SER A 52 17.28 -1.31 -20.44
N ARG A 53 17.71 -1.56 -21.68
CA ARG A 53 18.71 -0.70 -22.35
C ARG A 53 18.26 0.77 -22.41
N SER A 54 16.99 1.03 -22.65
CA SER A 54 16.42 2.40 -22.72
C SER A 54 16.51 3.15 -21.39
N ARG A 55 16.46 2.46 -20.25
CA ARG A 55 16.56 3.07 -18.90
C ARG A 55 17.98 3.21 -18.38
N ALA A 56 18.96 2.61 -19.04
CA ALA A 56 20.35 2.65 -18.59
C ALA A 56 20.93 4.08 -18.39
N PRO A 57 20.60 5.09 -19.23
CA PRO A 57 21.05 6.48 -19.00
C PRO A 57 20.46 7.12 -17.75
N ASP A 58 19.17 6.85 -17.44
CA ASP A 58 18.45 7.46 -16.32
C ASP A 58 18.92 6.92 -14.96
N LEU A 59 19.54 5.74 -14.97
CA LEU A 59 19.96 5.00 -13.77
C LEU A 59 21.44 5.18 -13.40
N LYS A 60 22.11 6.24 -13.87
CA LYS A 60 23.54 6.47 -13.58
C LYS A 60 23.85 6.44 -12.08
N ALA A 61 23.10 7.21 -11.28
CA ALA A 61 23.29 7.29 -9.83
C ALA A 61 23.03 5.95 -9.12
N VAL A 62 21.95 5.24 -9.52
CA VAL A 62 21.61 3.94 -8.94
C VAL A 62 22.69 2.89 -9.25
N LYS A 63 23.20 2.88 -10.50
CA LYS A 63 24.28 1.97 -10.91
C LYS A 63 25.59 2.26 -10.17
N ALA A 64 25.93 3.54 -9.98
CA ALA A 64 27.12 3.94 -9.21
C ALA A 64 27.01 3.44 -7.76
N TRP A 65 25.84 3.64 -7.12
CA TRP A 65 25.55 3.09 -5.80
C TRP A 65 25.68 1.57 -5.75
N CYS A 66 25.09 0.87 -6.73
CA CYS A 66 25.19 -0.59 -6.80
C CYS A 66 26.64 -1.05 -6.93
N ALA A 67 27.45 -0.40 -7.75
CA ALA A 67 28.87 -0.72 -7.92
C ALA A 67 29.66 -0.50 -6.61
N GLU A 68 29.48 0.63 -5.94
CA GLU A 68 30.11 0.96 -4.66
C GLU A 68 29.76 -0.08 -3.56
N LYS A 69 28.48 -0.41 -3.44
CA LYS A 69 27.97 -1.33 -2.41
C LYS A 69 28.04 -2.81 -2.82
N LYS A 70 28.62 -3.13 -3.99
CA LYS A 70 28.71 -4.48 -4.56
C LYS A 70 27.34 -5.17 -4.70
N ILE A 71 26.31 -4.39 -4.99
CA ILE A 71 24.94 -4.87 -5.24
C ILE A 71 24.85 -5.34 -6.71
N PRO A 72 24.37 -6.57 -6.99
CA PRO A 72 24.24 -7.06 -8.35
C PRO A 72 23.26 -6.21 -9.15
N PHE A 73 23.66 -5.80 -10.36
CA PHE A 73 22.76 -5.14 -11.32
C PHE A 73 22.98 -5.68 -12.73
N ARG A 74 21.91 -5.78 -13.50
CA ARG A 74 21.97 -6.37 -14.85
C ARG A 74 21.00 -5.71 -15.80
N GLN A 75 21.47 -5.43 -17.02
CA GLN A 75 20.63 -5.08 -18.15
C GLN A 75 19.95 -6.33 -18.70
N LEU A 76 18.63 -6.28 -18.90
CA LEU A 76 17.82 -7.39 -19.42
C LEU A 76 16.97 -6.91 -20.59
N ASP A 77 16.55 -7.83 -21.45
CA ASP A 77 15.50 -7.62 -22.43
C ASP A 77 14.12 -7.56 -21.79
N LYS A 78 13.11 -7.17 -22.58
CA LYS A 78 11.73 -7.01 -22.11
C LYS A 78 11.13 -8.31 -21.54
N GLU A 79 11.39 -9.44 -22.20
CA GLU A 79 10.82 -10.73 -21.78
C GLU A 79 11.40 -11.19 -20.46
N SER A 80 12.70 -11.03 -20.29
CA SER A 80 13.40 -11.35 -19.03
C SER A 80 12.93 -10.43 -17.89
N LEU A 81 12.71 -9.14 -18.16
CA LEU A 81 12.13 -8.20 -17.18
C LEU A 81 10.70 -8.59 -16.81
N ASN A 82 9.85 -8.97 -17.77
CA ASN A 82 8.50 -9.48 -17.50
C ASN A 82 8.52 -10.67 -16.53
N LYS A 83 9.47 -11.60 -16.71
CA LYS A 83 9.62 -12.77 -15.82
C LYS A 83 10.02 -12.36 -14.40
N VAL A 84 10.96 -11.43 -14.26
CA VAL A 84 11.42 -10.94 -12.95
C VAL A 84 10.33 -10.14 -12.25
N ALA A 85 9.60 -9.28 -12.97
CA ALA A 85 8.50 -8.48 -12.44
C ALA A 85 7.24 -9.31 -12.16
N SER A 86 7.12 -10.52 -12.73
CA SER A 86 5.87 -11.28 -12.81
C SER A 86 4.73 -10.46 -13.43
N GLY A 87 5.06 -9.62 -14.45
CA GLY A 87 4.12 -8.71 -15.10
C GLY A 87 4.77 -7.89 -16.20
N THR A 88 3.95 -7.23 -17.02
CA THR A 88 4.40 -6.47 -18.21
C THR A 88 4.58 -4.97 -17.98
N HIS A 89 4.03 -4.43 -16.88
CA HIS A 89 3.99 -2.99 -16.60
C HIS A 89 5.17 -2.48 -15.78
N HIS A 90 6.39 -3.02 -16.04
CA HIS A 90 7.59 -2.69 -15.27
C HIS A 90 8.31 -1.40 -15.73
N GLU A 91 7.87 -0.76 -16.83
CA GLU A 91 8.45 0.49 -17.34
C GLU A 91 9.98 0.47 -17.55
N GLY A 92 10.52 -0.73 -17.78
CA GLY A 92 11.96 -0.96 -18.01
C GLY A 92 12.83 -1.01 -16.74
N ILE A 93 12.24 -1.08 -15.55
CA ILE A 93 12.99 -1.19 -14.29
C ILE A 93 12.32 -2.16 -13.32
N VAL A 94 13.13 -2.96 -12.65
CA VAL A 94 12.73 -3.86 -11.55
C VAL A 94 13.82 -3.81 -10.48
N MET A 95 13.43 -3.60 -9.26
CA MET A 95 14.29 -3.67 -8.07
C MET A 95 13.83 -4.80 -7.15
N VAL A 96 14.76 -5.60 -6.69
CA VAL A 96 14.53 -6.49 -5.55
C VAL A 96 15.08 -5.79 -4.33
N VAL A 97 14.22 -5.59 -3.33
CA VAL A 97 14.53 -4.82 -2.13
C VAL A 97 14.22 -5.64 -0.88
N ARG A 98 14.80 -5.26 0.26
CA ARG A 98 14.30 -5.75 1.56
C ARG A 98 12.87 -5.23 1.74
N PRO A 99 11.94 -6.09 2.19
CA PRO A 99 10.56 -5.68 2.39
C PRO A 99 10.48 -4.55 3.43
N ARG A 100 9.57 -3.62 3.20
CA ARG A 100 9.16 -2.64 4.21
C ARG A 100 8.16 -3.33 5.13
N PRO A 101 8.43 -3.46 6.43
CA PRO A 101 7.53 -4.14 7.33
C PRO A 101 6.23 -3.37 7.48
N CYS A 102 5.13 -4.10 7.61
CA CYS A 102 3.83 -3.58 7.99
C CYS A 102 3.71 -3.69 9.51
N ASP A 103 3.70 -2.56 10.20
CA ASP A 103 3.57 -2.53 11.65
C ASP A 103 2.14 -2.90 12.09
N SER A 104 2.00 -3.35 13.35
CA SER A 104 0.67 -3.56 13.93
C SER A 104 -0.03 -2.21 14.19
N VAL A 105 -1.33 -2.16 13.93
CA VAL A 105 -2.16 -0.98 14.24
C VAL A 105 -2.12 -0.58 15.72
N HIS A 106 -1.91 -1.52 16.64
CA HIS A 106 -1.73 -1.21 18.06
C HIS A 106 -0.56 -0.28 18.34
N ARG A 107 0.51 -0.34 17.54
CA ARG A 107 1.64 0.58 17.65
C ARG A 107 1.25 1.99 17.24
N PHE A 108 0.43 2.10 16.19
CA PHE A 108 -0.11 3.38 15.74
C PHE A 108 -1.02 4.01 16.79
N VAL A 109 -1.98 3.25 17.31
CA VAL A 109 -2.97 3.74 18.30
C VAL A 109 -2.33 4.24 19.59
N ARG A 110 -1.22 3.63 20.02
CA ARG A 110 -0.46 4.06 21.22
C ARG A 110 0.50 5.22 20.97
N GLY A 111 0.64 5.65 19.73
CA GLY A 111 1.51 6.78 19.37
C GLY A 111 0.91 8.13 19.71
N SER A 112 1.70 9.21 19.50
CA SER A 112 1.20 10.57 19.64
C SER A 112 0.14 10.87 18.58
N ILE A 113 -0.96 11.48 18.99
CA ILE A 113 -2.10 11.83 18.14
C ILE A 113 -1.89 13.26 17.63
N PRO A 114 -1.68 13.48 16.32
CA PRO A 114 -1.58 14.84 15.78
C PRO A 114 -2.98 15.48 15.70
N GLU A 115 -3.13 16.71 16.15
CA GLU A 115 -4.41 17.44 16.22
C GLU A 115 -5.23 17.40 14.91
N ASN A 116 -4.59 17.50 13.76
CA ASN A 116 -5.24 17.48 12.43
C ASN A 116 -4.86 16.25 11.62
N GLY A 117 -4.57 15.12 12.27
CA GLY A 117 -4.15 13.90 11.63
C GLY A 117 -5.28 13.24 10.84
N MET A 118 -4.94 12.66 9.68
CA MET A 118 -5.83 11.77 8.92
C MET A 118 -5.19 10.40 8.79
N VAL A 119 -6.00 9.37 8.91
CA VAL A 119 -5.66 7.96 8.65
C VAL A 119 -6.74 7.37 7.76
N VAL A 120 -6.36 6.45 6.90
CA VAL A 120 -7.32 5.68 6.08
C VAL A 120 -7.33 4.24 6.55
N ALA A 121 -8.52 3.64 6.62
CA ALA A 121 -8.69 2.23 6.93
C ALA A 121 -9.47 1.55 5.81
N LEU A 122 -9.03 0.35 5.41
CA LEU A 122 -9.66 -0.43 4.34
C LEU A 122 -10.42 -1.61 4.93
N ASP A 123 -11.71 -1.71 4.63
CA ASP A 123 -12.58 -2.81 5.02
C ASP A 123 -12.87 -3.70 3.80
N GLY A 124 -12.12 -4.80 3.66
CA GLY A 124 -12.33 -5.77 2.58
C GLY A 124 -11.92 -5.32 1.17
N ILE A 125 -11.10 -4.29 1.02
CA ILE A 125 -10.58 -3.88 -0.29
C ILE A 125 -9.39 -4.76 -0.64
N GLU A 126 -9.60 -5.73 -1.54
CA GLU A 126 -8.58 -6.73 -1.92
C GLU A 126 -7.89 -6.42 -3.26
N ASN A 127 -8.54 -5.65 -4.14
CA ASN A 127 -8.00 -5.32 -5.45
C ASN A 127 -6.71 -4.48 -5.32
N PRO A 128 -5.55 -4.99 -5.79
CA PRO A 128 -4.27 -4.29 -5.66
C PRO A 128 -4.21 -2.95 -6.39
N HIS A 129 -4.99 -2.79 -7.46
CA HIS A 129 -5.07 -1.52 -8.19
C HIS A 129 -5.75 -0.46 -7.34
N ASN A 130 -6.87 -0.80 -6.68
CA ASN A 130 -7.59 0.13 -5.79
C ASN A 130 -6.76 0.43 -4.54
N GLN A 131 -6.15 -0.59 -3.91
CA GLN A 131 -5.24 -0.38 -2.78
C GLN A 131 -4.09 0.58 -3.13
N GLY A 132 -3.43 0.37 -4.27
CA GLY A 132 -2.32 1.21 -4.73
C GLY A 132 -2.76 2.63 -5.07
N ALA A 133 -3.90 2.81 -5.74
CA ALA A 133 -4.46 4.13 -6.08
C ALA A 133 -4.88 4.90 -4.81
N ILE A 134 -5.49 4.22 -3.81
CA ILE A 134 -5.79 4.81 -2.51
C ILE A 134 -4.51 5.24 -1.80
N LEU A 135 -3.49 4.36 -1.76
CA LEU A 135 -2.22 4.66 -1.13
C LEU A 135 -1.50 5.84 -1.79
N ARG A 136 -1.61 5.99 -3.12
CA ARG A 136 -1.12 7.16 -3.85
C ARG A 136 -1.84 8.44 -3.41
N SER A 137 -3.17 8.41 -3.28
CA SER A 137 -3.98 9.52 -2.78
C SER A 137 -3.63 9.85 -1.32
N CYS A 138 -3.43 8.83 -0.48
CA CYS A 138 -2.95 9.01 0.90
C CYS A 138 -1.62 9.75 0.95
N ALA A 139 -0.66 9.37 0.10
CA ALA A 139 0.63 10.05 0.02
C ALA A 139 0.49 11.50 -0.43
N TYR A 140 -0.37 11.77 -1.42
CA TYR A 140 -0.60 13.11 -1.94
C TYR A 140 -1.18 14.07 -0.90
N PHE A 141 -2.15 13.60 -0.10
CA PHE A 141 -2.80 14.39 0.96
C PHE A 141 -2.10 14.30 2.33
N GLY A 142 -0.92 13.71 2.41
CA GLY A 142 -0.15 13.65 3.67
C GLY A 142 -0.82 12.83 4.77
N VAL A 143 -1.56 11.79 4.40
CA VAL A 143 -2.21 10.86 5.33
C VAL A 143 -1.17 10.18 6.21
N ARG A 144 -1.41 10.08 7.51
CA ARG A 144 -0.46 9.61 8.53
C ARG A 144 -0.30 8.09 8.56
N GLY A 145 -1.22 7.36 7.93
CA GLY A 145 -1.15 5.92 7.87
C GLY A 145 -2.30 5.28 7.12
N LEU A 146 -2.06 4.09 6.61
CA LEU A 146 -3.06 3.22 5.98
C LEU A 146 -3.22 1.97 6.83
N ILE A 147 -4.42 1.74 7.38
CA ILE A 147 -4.77 0.52 8.11
C ILE A 147 -5.41 -0.46 7.13
N ILE A 148 -4.86 -1.67 7.06
CA ILE A 148 -5.33 -2.74 6.19
C ILE A 148 -5.61 -4.01 6.99
N PRO A 149 -6.51 -4.89 6.54
CA PRO A 149 -6.65 -6.22 7.13
C PRO A 149 -5.35 -7.00 7.07
N SER A 150 -5.09 -7.83 8.07
CA SER A 150 -3.91 -8.68 8.10
C SER A 150 -4.00 -9.74 7.01
N THR A 151 -3.09 -9.69 6.05
CA THR A 151 -3.03 -10.62 4.90
C THR A 151 -2.06 -11.78 5.11
N GLY A 152 -1.41 -11.84 6.29
CA GLY A 152 -0.36 -12.82 6.56
C GLY A 152 0.95 -12.55 5.80
N THR A 153 1.05 -11.45 5.05
CA THR A 153 2.28 -11.02 4.37
C THR A 153 3.04 -10.00 5.21
N VAL A 154 4.38 -10.01 5.12
CA VAL A 154 5.25 -9.08 5.88
C VAL A 154 4.99 -7.62 5.52
N THR A 155 4.65 -7.35 4.27
CA THR A 155 4.49 -5.99 3.74
C THR A 155 3.06 -5.45 3.83
N GLY A 156 2.07 -6.33 3.92
CA GLY A 156 0.65 -5.98 3.78
C GLY A 156 0.25 -5.47 2.38
N ILE A 157 1.22 -5.09 1.55
CA ILE A 157 1.03 -4.52 0.21
C ILE A 157 1.69 -5.45 -0.82
N THR A 158 1.03 -5.69 -1.94
CA THR A 158 1.58 -6.47 -3.06
C THR A 158 2.47 -5.62 -3.96
N SER A 159 3.33 -6.27 -4.77
CA SER A 159 4.16 -5.58 -5.78
C SER A 159 3.32 -4.76 -6.77
N SER A 160 2.13 -5.26 -7.13
CA SER A 160 1.19 -4.55 -8.00
C SER A 160 0.64 -3.30 -7.33
N ALA A 161 0.21 -3.39 -6.06
CA ALA A 161 -0.27 -2.23 -5.30
C ALA A 161 0.85 -1.20 -5.07
N ALA A 162 2.07 -1.64 -4.75
CA ALA A 162 3.23 -0.75 -4.59
C ALA A 162 3.56 0.01 -5.88
N ARG A 163 3.46 -0.66 -7.05
CA ARG A 163 3.59 0.00 -8.35
C ARG A 163 2.52 1.06 -8.55
N MET A 164 1.24 0.70 -8.35
CA MET A 164 0.11 1.63 -8.53
C MET A 164 0.16 2.83 -7.58
N ALA A 165 0.80 2.67 -6.43
CA ALA A 165 1.02 3.75 -5.48
C ALA A 165 2.04 4.81 -5.94
N GLU A 166 2.75 4.59 -7.07
CA GLU A 166 3.66 5.57 -7.69
C GLU A 166 4.68 6.19 -6.70
N GLY A 167 5.19 5.35 -5.79
CA GLY A 167 6.11 5.78 -4.73
C GLY A 167 5.44 6.12 -3.39
N GLY A 168 4.12 6.24 -3.34
CA GLY A 168 3.39 6.55 -2.11
C GLY A 168 3.59 5.51 -0.99
N TRP A 169 3.90 4.26 -1.35
CA TRP A 169 4.23 3.23 -0.35
C TRP A 169 5.49 3.55 0.46
N GLU A 170 6.41 4.35 -0.06
CA GLU A 170 7.61 4.74 0.67
C GLU A 170 7.36 5.85 1.70
N THR A 171 6.30 6.62 1.53
CA THR A 171 5.99 7.79 2.37
C THR A 171 4.88 7.57 3.38
N VAL A 172 3.89 6.71 3.06
CA VAL A 172 2.77 6.41 3.96
C VAL A 172 3.06 5.14 4.76
N PRO A 173 3.08 5.18 6.09
CA PRO A 173 3.14 4.00 6.93
C PRO A 173 1.91 3.10 6.70
N VAL A 174 2.15 1.79 6.63
CA VAL A 174 1.07 0.79 6.51
C VAL A 174 1.01 -0.01 7.81
N TYR A 175 -0.20 -0.15 8.34
CA TYR A 175 -0.47 -0.88 9.58
C TYR A 175 -1.42 -2.04 9.32
N ASN A 176 -1.11 -3.21 9.87
CA ASN A 176 -2.00 -4.35 9.79
C ASN A 176 -2.95 -4.41 10.99
N SER A 177 -4.17 -4.84 10.73
CA SER A 177 -5.20 -5.08 11.72
C SER A 177 -5.72 -6.51 11.59
N SER A 178 -5.67 -7.29 12.67
CA SER A 178 -6.28 -8.62 12.73
C SER A 178 -7.80 -8.56 12.87
N ASP A 179 -8.33 -7.49 13.48
CA ASP A 179 -9.76 -7.17 13.57
C ASP A 179 -9.94 -5.66 13.45
N LEU A 180 -10.37 -5.22 12.27
CA LEU A 180 -10.56 -3.80 11.98
C LEU A 180 -11.59 -3.16 12.93
N SER A 181 -12.68 -3.84 13.22
CA SER A 181 -13.70 -3.33 14.15
C SER A 181 -13.13 -3.00 15.53
N SER A 182 -12.29 -3.89 16.09
CA SER A 182 -11.60 -3.63 17.34
C SER A 182 -10.60 -2.50 17.25
N SER A 183 -9.83 -2.44 16.16
CA SER A 183 -8.87 -1.36 15.93
C SER A 183 -9.52 0.01 15.83
N LEU A 184 -10.69 0.11 15.17
CA LEU A 184 -11.46 1.36 15.09
C LEU A 184 -12.02 1.79 16.45
N ARG A 185 -12.46 0.82 17.28
CA ARG A 185 -12.85 1.13 18.65
C ARG A 185 -11.68 1.73 19.42
N ASP A 186 -10.51 1.11 19.35
CA ASP A 186 -9.30 1.59 20.03
C ASP A 186 -8.89 2.99 19.55
N CYS A 187 -9.05 3.28 18.25
CA CYS A 187 -8.86 4.64 17.70
C CYS A 187 -9.84 5.64 18.34
N ARG A 188 -11.12 5.30 18.45
CA ARG A 188 -12.14 6.17 19.08
C ARG A 188 -11.81 6.46 20.53
N GLU A 189 -11.44 5.43 21.30
CA GLU A 189 -11.03 5.56 22.70
C GLU A 189 -9.83 6.50 22.88
N GLN A 190 -9.00 6.63 21.83
CA GLN A 190 -7.89 7.59 21.78
C GLN A 190 -8.29 8.96 21.19
N GLY A 191 -9.56 9.22 20.92
CA GLY A 191 -10.04 10.53 20.45
C GLY A 191 -10.05 10.73 18.93
N TRP A 192 -9.86 9.68 18.13
CA TRP A 192 -10.04 9.75 16.69
C TRP A 192 -11.52 9.71 16.32
N CYS A 193 -11.95 10.62 15.45
CA CYS A 193 -13.27 10.58 14.82
C CYS A 193 -13.27 9.55 13.69
N VAL A 194 -14.08 8.51 13.78
CA VAL A 194 -14.17 7.46 12.76
C VAL A 194 -15.30 7.78 11.78
N VAL A 195 -14.93 8.02 10.53
CA VAL A 195 -15.82 8.42 9.43
C VAL A 195 -15.90 7.29 8.41
N GLY A 196 -17.06 6.67 8.25
CA GLY A 196 -17.28 5.61 7.27
C GLY A 196 -17.84 6.18 5.96
N ALA A 197 -17.27 5.77 4.83
CA ALA A 197 -17.82 6.07 3.51
C ALA A 197 -18.87 5.03 3.12
N ASP A 198 -20.12 5.44 2.98
CA ASP A 198 -21.24 4.57 2.59
C ASP A 198 -22.16 5.34 1.62
N PRO A 199 -22.37 4.86 0.38
CA PRO A 199 -23.24 5.54 -0.58
C PRO A 199 -24.69 5.68 -0.09
N ASN A 200 -25.13 4.83 0.85
CA ASN A 200 -26.46 4.85 1.44
C ASN A 200 -26.54 5.66 2.75
N ALA A 201 -25.49 6.35 3.15
CA ALA A 201 -25.49 7.18 4.34
C ALA A 201 -26.51 8.33 4.22
N LYS A 202 -27.10 8.73 5.35
CA LYS A 202 -28.05 9.85 5.40
C LYS A 202 -27.34 11.20 5.26
N GLU A 203 -26.15 11.33 5.85
CA GLU A 203 -25.38 12.57 5.84
C GLU A 203 -24.49 12.67 4.60
N SER A 204 -24.49 13.84 3.98
CA SER A 204 -23.55 14.12 2.91
C SER A 204 -22.17 14.48 3.48
N LEU A 205 -21.12 14.19 2.71
CA LEU A 205 -19.76 14.60 3.05
C LEU A 205 -19.66 16.11 3.37
N SER A 206 -20.45 16.96 2.68
CA SER A 206 -20.44 18.40 2.86
C SER A 206 -21.11 18.88 4.15
N SER A 207 -22.11 18.16 4.65
CA SER A 207 -22.93 18.54 5.82
C SER A 207 -22.48 17.87 7.12
N ALA A 208 -21.85 16.70 7.05
CA ALA A 208 -21.46 15.92 8.21
C ALA A 208 -20.49 16.71 9.13
N LYS A 209 -20.72 16.60 10.43
CA LYS A 209 -19.82 17.14 11.45
C LYS A 209 -18.67 16.16 11.68
N ILE A 210 -17.50 16.49 11.16
CA ILE A 210 -16.28 15.69 11.30
C ILE A 210 -15.28 16.46 12.11
N THR A 211 -14.81 15.86 13.20
CA THR A 211 -13.72 16.39 14.03
C THR A 211 -12.40 15.73 13.67
N PHE A 212 -11.30 16.38 14.03
CA PHE A 212 -9.95 15.85 13.80
C PHE A 212 -9.27 15.59 15.14
N PRO A 213 -8.39 14.60 15.20
CA PRO A 213 -7.94 13.73 14.12
C PRO A 213 -9.02 12.75 13.63
N ALA A 214 -8.96 12.32 12.36
CA ALA A 214 -9.99 11.49 11.76
C ALA A 214 -9.45 10.22 11.10
N VAL A 215 -10.20 9.12 11.21
CA VAL A 215 -9.99 7.86 10.48
C VAL A 215 -11.08 7.76 9.42
N LEU A 216 -10.70 7.82 8.14
CA LEU A 216 -11.59 7.56 7.02
C LEU A 216 -11.62 6.06 6.73
N VAL A 217 -12.79 5.46 6.81
CA VAL A 217 -12.98 4.02 6.54
C VAL A 217 -13.64 3.84 5.17
N LEU A 218 -12.99 3.06 4.30
CA LEU A 218 -13.43 2.73 2.95
C LEU A 218 -13.79 1.25 2.88
N GLY A 219 -14.97 0.94 2.38
CA GLY A 219 -15.48 -0.41 2.25
C GLY A 219 -15.18 -1.06 0.91
N ASN A 220 -15.43 -2.37 0.83
CA ASN A 220 -15.37 -3.17 -0.38
C ASN A 220 -16.27 -2.59 -1.47
N GLU A 221 -15.88 -2.77 -2.73
CA GLU A 221 -16.58 -2.20 -3.90
C GLU A 221 -17.97 -2.78 -4.12
N GLN A 222 -18.22 -4.01 -3.69
CA GLN A 222 -19.51 -4.72 -3.84
C GLN A 222 -20.34 -4.69 -2.57
N GLU A 223 -19.72 -4.98 -1.43
CA GLU A 223 -20.39 -5.17 -0.15
C GLU A 223 -20.44 -3.88 0.70
N GLY A 224 -19.62 -2.90 0.35
CA GLY A 224 -19.46 -1.68 1.14
C GLY A 224 -18.74 -1.94 2.47
N LEU A 225 -19.07 -1.18 3.50
CA LEU A 225 -18.59 -1.39 4.86
C LEU A 225 -19.32 -2.56 5.52
N SER A 226 -18.58 -3.44 6.21
CA SER A 226 -19.20 -4.48 7.01
C SER A 226 -20.00 -3.91 8.18
N ASP A 227 -21.07 -4.60 8.63
CA ASP A 227 -21.91 -4.13 9.72
C ASP A 227 -21.13 -3.92 11.04
N ARG A 228 -20.12 -4.74 11.29
CA ARG A 228 -19.25 -4.60 12.46
C ARG A 228 -18.46 -3.30 12.40
N VAL A 229 -17.99 -2.90 11.22
CA VAL A 229 -17.26 -1.66 10.98
C VAL A 229 -18.20 -0.46 11.02
N LYS A 230 -19.38 -0.53 10.37
CA LYS A 230 -20.41 0.54 10.42
C LYS A 230 -20.74 0.93 11.86
N ARG A 231 -20.91 -0.03 12.76
CA ARG A 231 -21.19 0.23 14.18
C ARG A 231 -20.03 0.91 14.95
N ARG A 232 -18.84 0.97 14.36
CA ARG A 232 -17.67 1.66 14.95
C ARG A 232 -17.49 3.08 14.44
N CYS A 233 -18.17 3.43 13.34
CA CYS A 233 -18.14 4.78 12.81
C CYS A 233 -18.93 5.74 13.70
N ASP A 234 -18.38 6.94 13.94
CA ASP A 234 -19.09 8.04 14.60
C ASP A 234 -20.09 8.67 13.66
N THR A 235 -19.75 8.71 12.36
CA THR A 235 -20.64 9.13 11.29
C THR A 235 -20.41 8.32 10.02
N LEU A 236 -21.48 8.13 9.24
CA LEU A 236 -21.42 7.59 7.89
C LEU A 236 -21.73 8.74 6.92
N VAL A 237 -20.92 8.85 5.86
CA VAL A 237 -21.06 9.93 4.87
C VAL A 237 -21.13 9.38 3.46
N HIS A 238 -21.94 10.03 2.62
CA HIS A 238 -21.97 9.78 1.18
C HIS A 238 -21.40 10.97 0.40
N ILE A 239 -20.87 10.69 -0.79
CA ILE A 239 -20.53 11.71 -1.79
C ILE A 239 -21.80 12.03 -2.58
N PRO A 240 -22.30 13.27 -2.59
CA PRO A 240 -23.50 13.60 -3.36
C PRO A 240 -23.26 13.41 -4.86
N GLY A 241 -24.14 12.65 -5.51
CA GLY A 241 -24.18 12.44 -6.96
C GLY A 241 -25.54 12.85 -7.54
N LYS A 242 -25.57 13.20 -8.83
CA LYS A 242 -26.80 13.56 -9.57
C LYS A 242 -27.15 12.56 -10.68
N GLY A 243 -26.31 11.55 -10.90
CA GLY A 243 -26.47 10.56 -11.95
C GLY A 243 -27.18 9.30 -11.47
N GLU A 244 -27.45 8.39 -12.40
CA GLU A 244 -28.10 7.10 -12.13
C GLU A 244 -27.14 6.02 -11.63
N VAL A 245 -25.82 6.26 -11.67
CA VAL A 245 -24.80 5.32 -11.20
C VAL A 245 -24.79 5.30 -9.66
N GLN A 246 -24.97 4.11 -9.08
CA GLN A 246 -25.15 3.93 -7.63
C GLN A 246 -23.92 4.25 -6.78
N SER A 247 -22.71 4.06 -7.32
CA SER A 247 -21.46 4.26 -6.58
C SER A 247 -20.31 4.63 -7.51
N LEU A 248 -19.30 5.28 -6.95
CA LEU A 248 -18.00 5.52 -7.60
C LEU A 248 -17.06 4.35 -7.32
N ASN A 249 -16.06 4.17 -8.21
CA ASN A 249 -14.92 3.33 -7.86
C ASN A 249 -14.31 3.81 -6.52
N VAL A 250 -13.96 2.89 -5.65
CA VAL A 250 -13.52 3.19 -4.28
C VAL A 250 -12.27 4.08 -4.23
N SER A 251 -11.35 3.95 -5.19
CA SER A 251 -10.15 4.81 -5.24
C SER A 251 -10.46 6.24 -5.68
N VAL A 252 -11.48 6.41 -6.54
CA VAL A 252 -12.01 7.74 -6.90
C VAL A 252 -12.71 8.37 -5.71
N ALA A 253 -13.60 7.62 -5.04
CA ALA A 253 -14.27 8.06 -3.82
C ALA A 253 -13.25 8.47 -2.74
N ALA A 254 -12.19 7.68 -2.55
CA ALA A 254 -11.10 7.99 -1.62
C ALA A 254 -10.46 9.35 -1.92
N GLY A 255 -10.17 9.65 -3.18
CA GLY A 255 -9.59 10.93 -3.60
C GLY A 255 -10.49 12.13 -3.25
N ILE A 256 -11.80 12.01 -3.53
CA ILE A 256 -12.79 13.06 -3.22
C ILE A 256 -12.92 13.26 -1.71
N LEU A 257 -13.05 12.17 -0.95
CA LEU A 257 -13.17 12.21 0.51
C LEU A 257 -11.93 12.81 1.15
N LEU A 258 -10.74 12.39 0.73
CA LEU A 258 -9.47 12.93 1.25
C LEU A 258 -9.29 14.42 0.93
N ALA A 259 -9.63 14.86 -0.28
CA ALA A 259 -9.56 16.26 -0.66
C ALA A 259 -10.45 17.15 0.23
N GLU A 260 -11.67 16.70 0.53
CA GLU A 260 -12.59 17.46 1.39
C GLU A 260 -12.13 17.42 2.85
N LEU A 261 -11.66 16.28 3.36
CA LEU A 261 -11.13 16.18 4.72
C LEU A 261 -9.87 17.04 4.92
N ASP A 262 -8.96 17.04 3.95
CA ASP A 262 -7.77 17.91 3.99
C ASP A 262 -8.15 19.40 4.01
N ARG A 263 -9.11 19.82 3.15
CA ARG A 263 -9.63 21.19 3.16
C ARG A 263 -10.21 21.60 4.51
N ARG A 264 -10.88 20.68 5.23
CA ARG A 264 -11.47 20.93 6.55
C ARG A 264 -10.40 21.00 7.64
N SER A 265 -9.46 20.05 7.65
CA SER A 265 -8.38 20.01 8.63
C SER A 265 -7.51 21.24 8.59
N SER A 266 -7.36 21.86 7.41
CA SER A 266 -6.59 23.08 7.20
C SER A 266 -7.31 24.36 7.69
N LYS A 267 -8.65 24.37 7.73
CA LYS A 267 -9.44 25.52 8.21
C LYS A 267 -9.43 25.67 9.73
N GLY A 268 -9.13 24.64 10.50
CA GLY A 268 -8.99 24.69 11.95
C GLY A 268 -7.71 25.37 12.45
N LYS A 269 -6.87 25.85 11.55
CA LYS A 269 -5.59 26.54 11.84
C LYS A 269 -5.67 28.09 11.85
N LYS A 270 -6.89 28.69 11.87
CA LYS A 270 -7.05 30.14 11.97
C LYS A 270 -7.47 30.55 13.37
#